data_63ac48d27460f60799bdcbd5b7365e57
#
_entry.id   63ac48d27460f60799bdcbd5b7365e57
#
_cell.length_a   1.000
_cell.length_b   1.000
_cell.length_c   1.000
_cell.angle_alpha   90.00
_cell.angle_beta   90.00
_cell.angle_gamma   90.00
#
_symmetry.space_group_name_H-M   'P 1'
#
loop_
_entity.id
_entity.type
_entity.pdbx_description
1 polymer ?
#
loop_
_entity_poly.entity_id
_entity_poly.type
_entity_poly.pdbx_seq_one_letter_code
_entity_poly.pdbx_strand_id
1 'polypeptide(L)'
;MIDELQVSAELSDLFDLAINECVKARRSHAMHPFLVLQVPPGGEIVSLPADSTEALIARANELIRAGGSGVRAYAIAYDSTLRYETGEPVPAFIVELAERGCADGFVMFHHYEWIDGELDLIQHPSRILQRADPRFA
;
A
#
# COMPACT_ATOMS: atom_id res chain seq x y z
N MET A 1 -13.71 -1.86 14.28
CA MET A 1 -12.31 -2.15 13.89
C MET A 1 -12.28 -3.35 12.97
N ILE A 2 -11.51 -3.28 11.89
CA ILE A 2 -11.36 -4.41 10.98
C ILE A 2 -10.23 -5.30 11.51
N ASP A 3 -10.51 -6.60 11.57
CA ASP A 3 -9.57 -7.58 12.12
C ASP A 3 -8.54 -7.99 11.06
N GLU A 4 -7.25 -7.94 11.41
CA GLU A 4 -6.15 -8.41 10.54
C GLU A 4 -6.28 -9.89 10.18
N LEU A 5 -6.99 -10.68 10.97
CA LEU A 5 -7.23 -12.09 10.67
C LEU A 5 -8.06 -12.30 9.38
N GLN A 6 -8.72 -11.24 8.90
CA GLN A 6 -9.47 -11.29 7.64
C GLN A 6 -8.57 -11.13 6.42
N VAL A 7 -7.32 -10.74 6.63
CA VAL A 7 -6.32 -10.57 5.55
C VAL A 7 -5.62 -11.89 5.34
N SER A 8 -5.58 -12.35 4.09
CA SER A 8 -4.91 -13.61 3.77
C SER A 8 -3.39 -13.50 3.99
N ALA A 9 -2.74 -14.67 4.12
CA ALA A 9 -1.28 -14.70 4.22
C ALA A 9 -0.61 -14.09 3.00
N GLU A 10 -1.16 -14.30 1.81
CA GLU A 10 -0.63 -13.73 0.55
C GLU A 10 -0.68 -12.21 0.57
N LEU A 11 -1.80 -11.62 1.02
CA LEU A 11 -1.92 -10.17 1.13
C LEU A 11 -1.03 -9.61 2.23
N SER A 12 -0.89 -10.32 3.33
CA SER A 12 0.02 -9.90 4.41
C SER A 12 1.46 -9.83 3.92
N ASP A 13 1.89 -10.82 3.15
CA ASP A 13 3.23 -10.85 2.55
C ASP A 13 3.40 -9.71 1.53
N LEU A 14 2.38 -9.44 0.74
CA LEU A 14 2.40 -8.35 -0.23
C LEU A 14 2.48 -6.98 0.47
N PHE A 15 1.74 -6.82 1.58
CA PHE A 15 1.83 -5.62 2.40
C PHE A 15 3.25 -5.42 2.93
N ASP A 16 3.87 -6.46 3.49
CA ASP A 16 5.23 -6.38 4.02
C ASP A 16 6.24 -6.03 2.92
N LEU A 17 6.08 -6.59 1.73
CA LEU A 17 6.92 -6.26 0.58
C LEU A 17 6.77 -4.77 0.22
N ALA A 18 5.53 -4.29 0.15
CA ALA A 18 5.26 -2.89 -0.18
C ALA A 18 5.86 -1.94 0.87
N ILE A 19 5.71 -2.26 2.16
CA ILE A 19 6.27 -1.45 3.23
C ILE A 19 7.81 -1.43 3.16
N ASN A 20 8.44 -2.56 2.88
CA ASN A 20 9.90 -2.61 2.73
C ASN A 20 10.38 -1.72 1.57
N GLU A 21 9.66 -1.71 0.45
CA GLU A 21 9.98 -0.83 -0.68
C GLU A 21 9.76 0.65 -0.32
N CYS A 22 8.70 0.96 0.44
CA CYS A 22 8.46 2.31 0.95
C CYS A 22 9.63 2.78 1.81
N VAL A 23 10.09 1.95 2.73
CA VAL A 23 11.21 2.29 3.62
C VAL A 23 12.48 2.55 2.83
N LYS A 24 12.79 1.70 1.86
CA LYS A 24 13.98 1.88 1.00
C LYS A 24 13.92 3.20 0.23
N ALA A 25 12.78 3.48 -0.38
CA ALA A 25 12.60 4.70 -1.15
C ALA A 25 12.69 5.94 -0.27
N ARG A 26 12.03 5.92 0.88
CA ARG A 26 11.96 7.08 1.78
C ARG A 26 13.26 7.38 2.49
N ARG A 27 14.10 6.37 2.72
CA ARG A 27 15.44 6.56 3.32
C ARG A 27 16.36 7.37 2.43
N SER A 28 16.22 7.21 1.12
CA SER A 28 17.08 7.90 0.16
C SER A 28 16.62 9.34 -0.10
N HIS A 29 15.31 9.54 -0.21
CA HIS A 29 14.70 10.84 -0.56
C HIS A 29 13.18 10.74 -0.45
N ALA A 30 12.46 11.77 -0.84
CA ALA A 30 11.00 11.71 -0.90
C ALA A 30 10.57 10.59 -1.87
N MET A 31 9.71 9.70 -1.41
CA MET A 31 9.28 8.60 -2.26
C MET A 31 8.15 9.02 -3.22
N HIS A 32 8.19 8.47 -4.41
CA HIS A 32 7.06 8.54 -5.32
C HIS A 32 6.12 7.36 -5.04
N PRO A 33 4.81 7.53 -5.21
CA PRO A 33 3.89 6.41 -5.15
C PRO A 33 4.28 5.31 -6.14
N PHE A 34 3.95 4.08 -5.83
CA PHE A 34 4.22 2.96 -6.71
C PHE A 34 3.13 1.90 -6.64
N LEU A 35 3.11 1.06 -7.65
CA LEU A 35 2.20 -0.06 -7.77
C LEU A 35 3.02 -1.35 -7.83
N VAL A 36 2.65 -2.33 -7.02
CA VAL A 36 3.17 -3.69 -7.13
C VAL A 36 2.11 -4.54 -7.83
N LEU A 37 2.49 -5.17 -8.93
CA LEU A 37 1.63 -6.12 -9.64
C LEU A 37 2.20 -7.51 -9.42
N GLN A 38 1.45 -8.38 -8.77
CA GLN A 38 1.83 -9.77 -8.57
C GLN A 38 1.32 -10.59 -9.75
N VAL A 39 2.24 -11.04 -10.58
CA VAL A 39 1.95 -11.82 -11.80
C VAL A 39 2.78 -13.11 -11.68
N PRO A 40 2.20 -14.22 -11.19
CA PRO A 40 2.96 -15.45 -11.00
C PRO A 40 3.66 -15.93 -12.29
N PRO A 41 4.90 -16.43 -12.16
CA PRO A 41 5.66 -16.72 -10.95
C PRO A 41 6.39 -15.53 -10.33
N GLY A 42 6.22 -14.34 -10.84
CA GLY A 42 6.90 -13.16 -10.33
C GLY A 42 5.97 -11.97 -10.14
N GLY A 43 6.54 -10.77 -10.25
CA GLY A 43 5.80 -9.53 -10.15
C GLY A 43 6.64 -8.36 -10.63
N GLU A 44 6.03 -7.19 -10.69
CA GLU A 44 6.75 -5.98 -11.06
C GLU A 44 6.33 -4.81 -10.16
N ILE A 45 7.25 -3.87 -10.00
CA ILE A 45 7.03 -2.64 -9.26
C ILE A 45 7.08 -1.50 -10.27
N VAL A 46 5.99 -0.73 -10.35
CA VAL A 46 5.85 0.37 -11.30
C VAL A 46 5.73 1.68 -10.55
N SER A 47 6.64 2.61 -10.81
CA SER A 47 6.55 3.95 -10.23
C SER A 47 5.34 4.69 -10.78
N LEU A 48 4.63 5.39 -9.91
CA LEU A 48 3.41 6.13 -10.26
C LEU A 48 3.56 7.61 -9.89
N PRO A 49 4.46 8.34 -10.54
CA PRO A 49 4.55 9.78 -10.25
C PRO A 49 3.23 10.45 -10.66
N ALA A 50 2.64 11.19 -9.73
CA ALA A 50 1.35 11.82 -9.97
C ALA A 50 1.23 13.08 -9.12
N ASP A 51 0.50 14.07 -9.65
CA ASP A 51 0.29 15.36 -8.98
C ASP A 51 -0.87 15.33 -7.98
N SER A 52 -1.69 14.28 -8.04
CA SER A 52 -2.85 14.15 -7.16
C SER A 52 -3.16 12.68 -6.88
N THR A 53 -3.90 12.44 -5.81
CA THR A 53 -4.39 11.09 -5.48
C THR A 53 -5.30 10.56 -6.59
N GLU A 54 -6.12 11.42 -7.19
CA GLU A 54 -7.01 11.02 -8.28
C GLU A 54 -6.24 10.52 -9.50
N ALA A 55 -5.17 11.23 -9.89
CA ALA A 55 -4.32 10.84 -11.01
C ALA A 55 -3.58 9.53 -10.71
N LEU A 56 -3.10 9.37 -9.48
CA LEU A 56 -2.45 8.16 -9.00
C LEU A 56 -3.37 6.95 -9.14
N ILE A 57 -4.58 7.05 -8.63
CA ILE A 57 -5.56 5.95 -8.65
C ILE A 57 -5.98 5.63 -10.10
N ALA A 58 -6.20 6.66 -10.93
CA ALA A 58 -6.56 6.46 -12.34
C ALA A 58 -5.48 5.65 -13.07
N ARG A 59 -4.21 6.01 -12.86
CA ARG A 59 -3.08 5.31 -13.49
C ARG A 59 -2.95 3.87 -12.98
N ALA A 60 -3.12 3.67 -11.66
CA ALA A 60 -3.08 2.33 -11.08
C ALA A 60 -4.18 1.45 -11.67
N ASN A 61 -5.41 1.97 -11.78
CA ASN A 61 -6.53 1.24 -12.38
C ASN A 61 -6.22 0.82 -13.83
N GLU A 62 -5.64 1.71 -14.63
CA GLU A 62 -5.25 1.38 -16.01
C GLU A 62 -4.28 0.21 -16.05
N LEU A 63 -3.24 0.25 -15.22
CA LEU A 63 -2.21 -0.78 -15.19
C LEU A 63 -2.73 -2.13 -14.69
N ILE A 64 -3.57 -2.11 -13.65
CA ILE A 64 -4.17 -3.33 -13.11
C ILE A 64 -5.05 -3.99 -14.17
N ARG A 65 -5.89 -3.22 -14.84
CA ARG A 65 -6.79 -3.73 -15.87
C ARG A 65 -6.05 -4.20 -17.12
N ALA A 66 -4.99 -3.49 -17.50
CA ALA A 66 -4.15 -3.89 -18.64
C ALA A 66 -3.47 -5.24 -18.43
N GLY A 67 -3.14 -5.59 -17.19
CA GLY A 67 -2.57 -6.89 -16.87
C GLY A 67 -3.56 -8.06 -16.96
N GLY A 68 -4.85 -7.76 -16.99
CA GLY A 68 -5.90 -8.76 -17.15
C GLY A 68 -5.88 -9.84 -16.08
N SER A 69 -6.29 -11.06 -16.45
CA SER A 69 -6.38 -12.19 -15.52
C SER A 69 -5.02 -12.68 -15.01
N GLY A 70 -3.92 -12.23 -15.61
CA GLY A 70 -2.57 -12.56 -15.14
C GLY A 70 -2.21 -11.88 -13.84
N VAL A 71 -2.86 -10.76 -13.50
CA VAL A 71 -2.62 -10.07 -12.23
C VAL A 71 -3.39 -10.79 -11.11
N ARG A 72 -2.65 -11.45 -10.22
CA ARG A 72 -3.26 -12.16 -9.09
C ARG A 72 -3.56 -11.25 -7.92
N ALA A 73 -2.69 -10.29 -7.67
CA ALA A 73 -2.85 -9.34 -6.58
C ALA A 73 -2.13 -8.03 -6.92
N TYR A 74 -2.49 -6.96 -6.24
CA TYR A 74 -1.82 -5.67 -6.39
C TYR A 74 -1.70 -4.95 -5.06
N ALA A 75 -0.74 -4.03 -4.99
CA ALA A 75 -0.60 -3.09 -3.89
C ALA A 75 -0.28 -1.71 -4.45
N ILE A 76 -1.06 -0.71 -4.06
CA ILE A 76 -0.82 0.70 -4.39
C ILE A 76 -0.28 1.36 -3.13
N ALA A 77 0.95 1.84 -3.18
CA ALA A 77 1.63 2.37 -2.00
C ALA A 77 1.99 3.84 -2.16
N TYR A 78 1.80 4.61 -1.11
CA TYR A 78 2.14 6.03 -1.08
C TYR A 78 2.41 6.51 0.33
N ASP A 79 3.12 7.63 0.44
CA ASP A 79 3.44 8.28 1.69
C ASP A 79 2.35 9.28 2.04
N SER A 80 1.93 9.32 3.30
CA SER A 80 0.86 10.20 3.75
C SER A 80 1.00 10.51 5.24
N THR A 81 0.02 11.21 5.78
CA THR A 81 -0.10 11.44 7.21
C THR A 81 -1.50 11.10 7.66
N LEU A 82 -1.60 10.47 8.83
CA LEU A 82 -2.89 10.16 9.43
C LEU A 82 -3.13 11.09 10.61
N ARG A 83 -4.33 11.63 10.70
CA ARG A 83 -4.76 12.50 11.81
C ARG A 83 -5.72 11.75 12.69
N TYR A 84 -5.45 11.80 13.98
CA TYR A 84 -6.35 11.28 15.01
C TYR A 84 -7.01 12.44 15.72
N GLU A 85 -8.17 12.21 16.33
CA GLU A 85 -8.96 13.26 17.00
C GLU A 85 -8.17 14.00 18.09
N THR A 86 -7.24 13.32 18.73
CA THR A 86 -6.55 13.85 19.91
C THR A 86 -5.09 14.19 19.65
N GLY A 87 -4.61 14.07 18.42
CA GLY A 87 -3.17 14.16 18.18
C GLY A 87 -2.74 14.93 16.97
N GLU A 88 -1.42 15.13 16.90
CA GLU A 88 -0.78 15.67 15.72
C GLU A 88 -0.79 14.67 14.58
N PRO A 89 -0.67 15.14 13.31
CA PRO A 89 -0.56 14.23 12.18
C PRO A 89 0.65 13.31 12.34
N VAL A 90 0.47 12.03 12.07
CA VAL A 90 1.53 11.04 12.15
C VAL A 90 1.84 10.53 10.74
N PRO A 91 3.11 10.61 10.29
CA PRO A 91 3.48 10.05 8.99
C PRO A 91 3.19 8.56 8.92
N ALA A 92 2.73 8.12 7.76
CA ALA A 92 2.42 6.71 7.54
C ALA A 92 2.58 6.36 6.07
N PHE A 93 3.01 5.12 5.83
CA PHE A 93 2.90 4.52 4.51
C PHE A 93 1.51 3.91 4.39
N ILE A 94 0.81 4.26 3.33
CA ILE A 94 -0.53 3.74 3.04
C ILE A 94 -0.42 2.74 1.90
N VAL A 95 -1.06 1.60 2.04
CA VAL A 95 -1.07 0.56 1.01
C VAL A 95 -2.50 0.08 0.80
N GLU A 96 -3.02 0.31 -0.39
CA GLU A 96 -4.29 -0.29 -0.81
C GLU A 96 -3.98 -1.56 -1.58
N LEU A 97 -4.53 -2.68 -1.16
CA LEU A 97 -4.21 -3.97 -1.77
C LEU A 97 -5.42 -4.89 -1.85
N ALA A 98 -5.38 -5.78 -2.83
CA ALA A 98 -6.40 -6.79 -3.03
C ALA A 98 -5.84 -7.97 -3.79
N GLU A 99 -6.47 -9.13 -3.62
CA GLU A 99 -6.15 -10.31 -4.40
C GLU A 99 -7.39 -10.76 -5.18
N ARG A 100 -7.13 -11.35 -6.35
CA ARG A 100 -8.20 -11.82 -7.23
C ARG A 100 -8.92 -13.02 -6.58
N GLY A 101 -10.24 -12.99 -6.66
CA GLY A 101 -11.07 -14.04 -6.07
C GLY A 101 -11.57 -13.72 -4.67
N CYS A 102 -11.09 -12.66 -4.04
CA CYS A 102 -11.60 -12.18 -2.75
C CYS A 102 -12.59 -11.04 -2.96
N ALA A 103 -13.66 -11.02 -2.17
CA ALA A 103 -14.70 -10.00 -2.29
C ALA A 103 -14.23 -8.61 -1.89
N ASP A 104 -13.33 -8.53 -0.89
CA ASP A 104 -12.84 -7.27 -0.36
C ASP A 104 -11.34 -7.13 -0.55
N GLY A 105 -10.91 -5.90 -0.88
CA GLY A 105 -9.55 -5.45 -0.69
C GLY A 105 -9.46 -4.66 0.62
N PHE A 106 -8.28 -4.13 0.91
CA PHE A 106 -8.02 -3.43 2.16
C PHE A 106 -7.15 -2.20 1.93
N VAL A 107 -7.37 -1.18 2.74
CA VAL A 107 -6.42 -0.07 2.87
C VAL A 107 -5.72 -0.26 4.20
N MET A 108 -4.42 -0.48 4.15
CA MET A 108 -3.60 -0.73 5.32
C MET A 108 -2.59 0.40 5.49
N PHE A 109 -2.01 0.51 6.66
CA PHE A 109 -1.03 1.55 6.94
C PHE A 109 0.07 1.05 7.86
N HIS A 110 1.21 1.76 7.85
CA HIS A 110 2.28 1.56 8.83
C HIS A 110 2.87 2.92 9.17
N HIS A 111 2.74 3.34 10.43
CA HIS A 111 3.34 4.59 10.89
C HIS A 111 4.86 4.50 10.89
N TYR A 112 5.51 5.62 10.63
CA TYR A 112 6.95 5.73 10.76
C TYR A 112 7.32 7.06 11.40
N GLU A 113 8.57 7.15 11.88
CA GLU A 113 9.12 8.39 12.41
C GLU A 113 10.61 8.46 12.10
N TRP A 114 11.16 9.65 12.18
CA TRP A 114 12.59 9.87 12.04
C TRP A 114 13.20 10.00 13.43
N ILE A 115 14.14 9.13 13.77
CA ILE A 115 14.87 9.14 15.05
C ILE A 115 16.35 9.26 14.73
N ASP A 116 16.99 10.36 15.16
CA ASP A 116 18.39 10.62 14.90
C ASP A 116 18.79 10.47 13.42
N GLY A 117 17.92 10.93 12.54
CA GLY A 117 18.16 10.88 11.10
C GLY A 117 17.85 9.53 10.45
N GLU A 118 17.40 8.55 11.21
CA GLU A 118 17.02 7.25 10.68
C GLU A 118 15.51 7.05 10.70
N LEU A 119 14.99 6.37 9.67
CA LEU A 119 13.59 6.04 9.57
C LEU A 119 13.29 4.78 10.38
N ASP A 120 12.33 4.88 11.28
CA ASP A 120 11.93 3.79 12.14
C ASP A 120 10.43 3.54 12.00
N LEU A 121 10.04 2.27 11.85
CA LEU A 121 8.64 1.88 11.78
C LEU A 121 8.06 1.75 13.19
N ILE A 122 6.92 2.41 13.41
CA ILE A 122 6.26 2.39 14.71
C ILE A 122 5.31 1.21 14.77
N GLN A 123 5.47 0.36 15.77
CA GLN A 123 4.59 -0.78 15.96
C GLN A 123 3.16 -0.32 16.29
N HIS A 124 2.20 -0.96 15.66
CA HIS A 124 0.79 -0.64 15.85
C HIS A 124 -0.03 -1.93 15.89
N PRO A 125 -0.98 -2.06 16.83
CA PRO A 125 -1.74 -3.30 16.99
C PRO A 125 -2.66 -3.64 15.81
N SER A 126 -3.13 -2.64 15.07
CA SER A 126 -3.95 -2.85 13.87
C SER A 126 -3.42 -1.98 12.76
N ARG A 127 -3.29 -2.56 11.56
CA ARG A 127 -2.79 -1.88 10.37
C ARG A 127 -3.86 -1.66 9.31
N ILE A 128 -5.09 -2.05 9.58
CA ILE A 128 -6.17 -1.94 8.61
C ILE A 128 -6.99 -0.69 8.91
N LEU A 129 -7.04 0.25 7.93
CA LEU A 129 -7.86 1.45 8.02
C LEU A 129 -9.29 1.17 7.61
N GLN A 130 -9.48 0.50 6.48
CA GLN A 130 -10.81 0.23 5.92
C GLN A 130 -10.75 -0.85 4.86
N ARG A 131 -11.91 -1.36 4.49
CA ARG A 131 -12.07 -2.23 3.34
C ARG A 131 -12.20 -1.37 2.09
N ALA A 132 -11.83 -1.93 0.96
CA ALA A 132 -11.93 -1.26 -0.33
C ALA A 132 -12.40 -2.26 -1.38
N ASP A 133 -13.10 -1.76 -2.40
CA ASP A 133 -13.50 -2.62 -3.52
C ASP A 133 -12.27 -2.96 -4.37
N PRO A 134 -12.07 -4.24 -4.72
CA PRO A 134 -10.99 -4.62 -5.63
C PRO A 134 -11.10 -3.93 -6.99
N ARG A 135 -9.95 -3.60 -7.58
CA ARG A 135 -9.86 -2.81 -8.81
C ARG A 135 -9.60 -3.63 -10.08
N PHE A 136 -9.89 -4.90 -10.04
CA PHE A 136 -9.60 -5.81 -11.18
C PHE A 136 -10.50 -5.60 -12.39
N ALA A 137 -11.69 -5.08 -12.21
CA ALA A 137 -12.65 -4.91 -13.30
C ALA A 137 -12.80 -3.47 -13.75
#